data_d53183caf75e6642d088b1f6405c4853
#
_entry.id   d53183caf75e6642d088b1f6405c4853
#
_cell.length_a   1.000
_cell.length_b   1.000
_cell.length_c   1.000
_cell.angle_alpha   90.00
_cell.angle_beta   90.00
_cell.angle_gamma   90.00
#
_symmetry.space_group_name_H-M   'P 1'
#
loop_
_entity.id
_entity.type
_entity.pdbx_description
1 polymer ?
#
loop_
_entity_poly.entity_id
_entity_poly.type
_entity_poly.pdbx_seq_one_letter_code
_entity_poly.pdbx_strand_id
1 'polypeptide(L)'
;MQPGFKKYILEDSTYKGGGKKIVMPDGVTVHKLSSNENPLGYSPKVKEALANTLDDLSLYPDNTDIRLREALVKDFDGVLTVDNFITANSGSEIIDMISKAFLNEDDEVIVSQPCFLPYTAFTRWMGAKAINVPMTEDYDYNLDGILEAINYRTKLVFLASPNNPSGNYIPLTDLRNFIDKLPDHVVLVLDEVYRHFAEAEDYTSGIPFVVEGKNVIAINSFSKTYGLAGLRVGYCYAPLELSNYMRKIC
;
A
#
# COMPACT_ATOMS: atom_id res chain seq x y z
N MET A 1 23.60 31.49 -7.97
CA MET A 1 22.85 30.41 -8.67
C MET A 1 21.90 29.80 -7.66
N GLN A 2 20.62 29.72 -7.97
CA GLN A 2 19.69 28.95 -7.14
C GLN A 2 19.89 27.46 -7.42
N PRO A 3 19.70 26.58 -6.40
CA PRO A 3 19.72 25.13 -6.62
C PRO A 3 18.69 24.73 -7.68
N GLY A 4 19.01 23.71 -8.49
CA GLY A 4 18.09 23.15 -9.46
C GLY A 4 17.04 22.27 -8.77
N PHE A 5 15.87 22.81 -8.50
CA PHE A 5 14.75 22.05 -7.94
C PHE A 5 13.95 21.34 -9.06
N LYS A 6 13.40 20.16 -8.74
CA LYS A 6 12.46 19.49 -9.63
C LYS A 6 11.15 20.29 -9.71
N LYS A 7 10.75 20.76 -10.89
CA LYS A 7 9.59 21.63 -11.10
C LYS A 7 8.30 21.04 -10.52
N TYR A 8 8.05 19.78 -10.77
CA TYR A 8 6.84 19.07 -10.32
C TYR A 8 6.75 18.88 -8.80
N ILE A 9 7.86 19.03 -8.07
CA ILE A 9 7.84 19.06 -6.60
C ILE A 9 7.51 20.47 -6.07
N LEU A 10 7.92 21.51 -6.79
CA LEU A 10 7.63 22.90 -6.40
C LEU A 10 6.14 23.25 -6.54
N GLU A 11 5.45 22.60 -7.48
CA GLU A 11 4.04 22.85 -7.78
C GLU A 11 3.07 22.06 -6.89
N ASP A 12 3.59 21.14 -6.07
CA ASP A 12 2.76 20.23 -5.27
C ASP A 12 2.47 20.75 -3.87
N SER A 13 1.29 20.41 -3.37
CA SER A 13 0.94 20.62 -1.97
C SER A 13 1.67 19.59 -1.10
N THR A 14 2.22 20.04 0.01
CA THR A 14 2.89 19.14 0.95
C THR A 14 1.92 18.10 1.50
N TYR A 15 2.19 16.81 1.27
CA TYR A 15 1.49 15.74 1.94
C TYR A 15 1.71 15.80 3.46
N LYS A 16 0.63 15.93 4.20
CA LYS A 16 0.64 15.90 5.66
C LYS A 16 -0.13 14.67 6.14
N GLY A 17 0.59 13.59 6.37
CA GLY A 17 0.02 12.38 6.96
C GLY A 17 -0.16 12.53 8.47
N GLY A 18 -1.18 11.85 9.01
CA GLY A 18 -1.46 11.78 10.45
C GLY A 18 -2.06 13.04 11.03
N GLY A 19 -2.90 12.87 12.06
CA GLY A 19 -3.44 14.00 12.83
C GLY A 19 -2.54 14.34 14.02
N LYS A 20 -2.36 15.61 14.34
CA LYS A 20 -1.71 16.03 15.58
C LYS A 20 -2.54 15.57 16.78
N LYS A 21 -1.86 15.19 17.89
CA LYS A 21 -2.52 15.00 19.16
C LYS A 21 -3.14 16.34 19.60
N ILE A 22 -4.46 16.36 19.76
CA ILE A 22 -5.17 17.55 20.22
C ILE A 22 -5.10 17.54 21.75
N VAL A 23 -4.57 18.60 22.33
CA VAL A 23 -4.60 18.82 23.78
C VAL A 23 -5.83 19.67 24.08
N MET A 24 -6.73 19.11 24.87
CA MET A 24 -7.96 19.79 25.28
C MET A 24 -7.89 20.17 26.77
N PRO A 25 -8.73 21.13 27.23
CA PRO A 25 -8.87 21.44 28.63
C PRO A 25 -9.26 20.21 29.47
N ASP A 26 -8.93 20.27 30.76
CA ASP A 26 -9.26 19.19 31.69
C ASP A 26 -10.77 18.85 31.68
N GLY A 27 -11.07 17.57 31.73
CA GLY A 27 -12.44 17.06 31.70
C GLY A 27 -13.08 16.84 30.34
N VAL A 28 -12.37 17.16 29.23
CA VAL A 28 -12.85 16.90 27.87
C VAL A 28 -12.20 15.64 27.32
N THR A 29 -13.02 14.63 27.00
CA THR A 29 -12.57 13.43 26.31
C THR A 29 -12.54 13.66 24.79
N VAL A 30 -11.37 13.47 24.16
CA VAL A 30 -11.22 13.58 22.70
C VAL A 30 -11.15 12.19 22.10
N HIS A 31 -12.06 11.91 21.17
CA HIS A 31 -12.04 10.70 20.34
C HIS A 31 -11.46 11.04 18.98
N LYS A 32 -10.21 10.60 18.72
CA LYS A 32 -9.55 10.82 17.43
C LYS A 32 -10.01 9.77 16.43
N LEU A 33 -10.74 10.20 15.38
CA LEU A 33 -11.29 9.32 14.34
C LEU A 33 -10.66 9.57 12.94
N SER A 34 -9.61 10.39 12.88
CA SER A 34 -9.09 10.93 11.60
C SER A 34 -8.03 10.07 10.93
N SER A 35 -7.55 8.98 11.53
CA SER A 35 -6.40 8.21 11.01
C SER A 35 -6.66 6.71 10.91
N ASN A 36 -7.89 6.26 11.16
CA ASN A 36 -8.25 4.84 11.16
C ASN A 36 -7.28 4.00 12.01
N GLU A 37 -6.90 4.52 13.19
CA GLU A 37 -6.10 3.79 14.16
C GLU A 37 -6.99 2.74 14.85
N ASN A 38 -6.41 1.59 15.24
CA ASN A 38 -7.15 0.54 15.92
C ASN A 38 -7.46 0.94 17.37
N PRO A 39 -8.74 1.16 17.74
CA PRO A 39 -9.10 1.59 19.08
C PRO A 39 -8.93 0.49 20.14
N LEU A 40 -8.82 -0.78 19.72
CA LEU A 40 -8.59 -1.92 20.62
C LEU A 40 -7.12 -2.03 21.07
N GLY A 41 -6.22 -1.24 20.42
CA GLY A 41 -4.79 -1.28 20.68
C GLY A 41 -4.09 -2.44 20.00
N TYR A 42 -3.03 -2.94 20.60
CA TYR A 42 -2.17 -3.99 20.06
C TYR A 42 -2.02 -5.16 21.05
N SER A 43 -1.57 -6.32 20.55
CA SER A 43 -1.35 -7.51 21.38
C SER A 43 -0.35 -7.23 22.52
N PRO A 44 -0.61 -7.67 23.77
CA PRO A 44 0.34 -7.55 24.88
C PRO A 44 1.72 -8.16 24.58
N LYS A 45 1.78 -9.19 23.74
CA LYS A 45 3.03 -9.83 23.30
C LYS A 45 3.97 -8.87 22.57
N VAL A 46 3.41 -7.84 21.92
CA VAL A 46 4.22 -6.81 21.23
C VAL A 46 5.05 -6.02 22.21
N LYS A 47 4.47 -5.66 23.38
CA LYS A 47 5.20 -4.92 24.42
C LYS A 47 6.37 -5.73 24.96
N GLU A 48 6.17 -7.02 25.18
CA GLU A 48 7.21 -7.95 25.65
C GLU A 48 8.32 -8.10 24.58
N ALA A 49 7.94 -8.32 23.31
CA ALA A 49 8.89 -8.44 22.22
C ALA A 49 9.75 -7.18 22.06
N LEU A 50 9.14 -5.98 22.14
CA LEU A 50 9.87 -4.71 22.08
C LEU A 50 10.84 -4.54 23.26
N ALA A 51 10.43 -4.92 24.47
CA ALA A 51 11.31 -4.84 25.64
C ALA A 51 12.56 -5.69 25.46
N ASN A 52 12.45 -6.87 24.85
CA ASN A 52 13.56 -7.78 24.59
C ASN A 52 14.52 -7.29 23.50
N THR A 53 14.17 -6.26 22.71
CA THR A 53 15.05 -5.69 21.67
C THR A 53 15.85 -4.48 22.15
N LEU A 54 15.59 -3.97 23.36
CA LEU A 54 16.21 -2.74 23.85
C LEU A 54 17.74 -2.90 24.08
N ASP A 55 18.18 -4.09 24.43
CA ASP A 55 19.61 -4.37 24.68
C ASP A 55 20.42 -4.37 23.36
N ASP A 56 19.76 -4.56 22.22
CA ASP A 56 20.40 -4.64 20.90
C ASP A 56 20.35 -3.30 20.12
N LEU A 57 19.83 -2.23 20.74
CA LEU A 57 19.66 -0.93 20.03
C LEU A 57 20.96 -0.33 19.47
N SER A 58 22.11 -0.74 19.98
CA SER A 58 23.41 -0.29 19.48
C SER A 58 23.92 -1.06 18.26
N LEU A 59 23.25 -2.13 17.87
CA LEU A 59 23.62 -2.99 16.76
C LEU A 59 22.76 -2.67 15.52
N TYR A 60 23.38 -2.77 14.35
CA TYR A 60 22.60 -2.75 13.12
C TYR A 60 21.68 -3.98 13.05
N PRO A 61 20.42 -3.83 12.65
CA PRO A 61 19.55 -4.98 12.42
C PRO A 61 20.04 -5.79 11.21
N ASP A 62 19.58 -7.04 11.13
CA ASP A 62 19.70 -7.81 9.91
C ASP A 62 18.93 -7.11 8.77
N ASN A 63 19.67 -6.65 7.76
CA ASN A 63 19.10 -5.96 6.61
C ASN A 63 18.39 -6.88 5.61
N THR A 64 18.37 -8.19 5.87
CA THR A 64 17.61 -9.15 5.05
C THR A 64 16.14 -9.25 5.45
N ASP A 65 15.78 -8.75 6.66
CA ASP A 65 14.43 -8.85 7.24
C ASP A 65 13.81 -10.27 7.21
N ILE A 66 14.67 -11.28 7.10
CA ILE A 66 14.28 -12.67 6.87
C ILE A 66 13.30 -13.19 7.93
N ARG A 67 13.52 -12.82 9.20
CA ARG A 67 12.64 -13.25 10.32
C ARG A 67 11.20 -12.79 10.14
N LEU A 68 10.99 -11.56 9.66
CA LEU A 68 9.65 -11.02 9.39
C LEU A 68 9.03 -11.72 8.18
N ARG A 69 9.81 -11.91 7.11
CA ARG A 69 9.33 -12.61 5.91
C ARG A 69 8.98 -14.07 6.19
N GLU A 70 9.75 -14.79 7.00
CA GLU A 70 9.42 -16.14 7.46
C GLU A 70 8.14 -16.19 8.30
N ALA A 71 7.91 -15.18 9.13
CA ALA A 71 6.66 -15.06 9.89
C ALA A 71 5.46 -14.80 8.97
N LEU A 72 5.63 -13.96 7.94
CA LEU A 72 4.60 -13.74 6.90
C LEU A 72 4.30 -15.01 6.11
N VAL A 73 5.31 -15.79 5.72
CA VAL A 73 5.10 -17.09 5.07
C VAL A 73 4.19 -17.99 5.92
N LYS A 74 4.39 -18.01 7.22
CA LYS A 74 3.53 -18.80 8.13
C LYS A 74 2.11 -18.24 8.24
N ASP A 75 1.97 -16.91 8.29
CA ASP A 75 0.66 -16.22 8.34
C ASP A 75 -0.15 -16.43 7.04
N PHE A 76 0.55 -16.68 5.94
CA PHE A 76 -0.02 -17.00 4.63
C PHE A 76 -0.07 -18.51 4.33
N ASP A 77 -0.06 -19.36 5.38
CA ASP A 77 -0.17 -20.83 5.28
C ASP A 77 0.85 -21.48 4.32
N GLY A 78 2.01 -20.83 4.12
CA GLY A 78 3.06 -21.33 3.24
C GLY A 78 2.75 -21.27 1.75
N VAL A 79 1.68 -20.60 1.34
CA VAL A 79 1.28 -20.44 -0.07
C VAL A 79 2.29 -19.60 -0.86
N LEU A 80 2.93 -18.63 -0.19
CA LEU A 80 3.99 -17.80 -0.73
C LEU A 80 5.32 -18.15 -0.06
N THR A 81 6.43 -17.82 -0.72
CA THR A 81 7.79 -17.99 -0.19
C THR A 81 8.33 -16.68 0.37
N VAL A 82 9.42 -16.72 1.14
CA VAL A 82 10.09 -15.52 1.65
C VAL A 82 10.47 -14.54 0.54
N ASP A 83 10.71 -15.04 -0.67
CA ASP A 83 11.13 -14.22 -1.80
C ASP A 83 9.96 -13.47 -2.48
N ASN A 84 8.73 -13.80 -2.17
CA ASN A 84 7.58 -13.03 -2.61
C ASN A 84 7.38 -11.75 -1.79
N PHE A 85 7.89 -11.69 -0.55
CA PHE A 85 7.65 -10.57 0.36
C PHE A 85 8.75 -9.52 0.31
N ILE A 86 8.35 -8.26 0.43
CA ILE A 86 9.20 -7.09 0.66
C ILE A 86 8.61 -6.35 1.85
N THR A 87 9.45 -5.96 2.79
CA THR A 87 9.04 -5.20 3.97
C THR A 87 9.61 -3.78 3.90
N ALA A 88 8.94 -2.84 4.52
CA ALA A 88 9.37 -1.45 4.56
C ALA A 88 8.80 -0.72 5.79
N ASN A 89 9.20 0.53 5.95
CA ASN A 89 8.79 1.40 7.04
C ASN A 89 7.37 1.97 6.80
N SER A 90 6.40 1.11 6.64
CA SER A 90 4.97 1.33 6.40
C SER A 90 4.49 1.04 4.97
N GLY A 91 3.16 0.89 4.80
CA GLY A 91 2.56 0.81 3.47
C GLY A 91 2.84 2.03 2.59
N SER A 92 3.00 3.22 3.18
CA SER A 92 3.34 4.42 2.40
C SER A 92 4.75 4.35 1.81
N GLU A 93 5.73 3.77 2.52
CA GLU A 93 7.06 3.56 1.95
C GLU A 93 7.04 2.49 0.85
N ILE A 94 6.22 1.44 0.99
CA ILE A 94 6.00 0.48 -0.10
C ILE A 94 5.50 1.19 -1.37
N ILE A 95 4.53 2.12 -1.24
CA ILE A 95 4.03 2.91 -2.38
C ILE A 95 5.15 3.78 -2.99
N ASP A 96 5.97 4.42 -2.16
CA ASP A 96 7.13 5.21 -2.61
C ASP A 96 8.14 4.33 -3.36
N MET A 97 8.46 3.15 -2.82
CA MET A 97 9.34 2.17 -3.47
C MET A 97 8.77 1.71 -4.82
N ILE A 98 7.48 1.36 -4.89
CA ILE A 98 6.80 1.00 -6.15
C ILE A 98 6.92 2.16 -7.14
N SER A 99 6.62 3.38 -6.70
CA SER A 99 6.72 4.56 -7.56
C SER A 99 8.14 4.76 -8.11
N LYS A 100 9.16 4.59 -7.27
CA LYS A 100 10.58 4.68 -7.68
C LYS A 100 11.01 3.55 -8.62
N ALA A 101 10.46 2.35 -8.44
CA ALA A 101 10.80 1.19 -9.26
C ALA A 101 10.22 1.27 -10.66
N PHE A 102 9.00 1.78 -10.81
CA PHE A 102 8.24 1.64 -12.05
C PHE A 102 8.02 2.95 -12.82
N LEU A 103 8.21 4.12 -12.19
CA LEU A 103 7.84 5.40 -12.80
C LEU A 103 9.05 6.24 -13.20
N ASN A 104 8.98 6.75 -14.42
CA ASN A 104 9.81 7.83 -14.93
C ASN A 104 8.97 9.09 -15.16
N GLU A 105 9.63 10.20 -15.49
CA GLU A 105 8.96 11.43 -15.92
C GLU A 105 8.07 11.14 -17.14
N ASP A 106 6.85 11.71 -17.14
CA ASP A 106 5.81 11.52 -18.16
C ASP A 106 5.12 10.15 -18.22
N ASP A 107 5.51 9.17 -17.41
CA ASP A 107 4.70 7.95 -17.25
C ASP A 107 3.33 8.28 -16.63
N GLU A 108 2.39 7.39 -16.78
CA GLU A 108 1.03 7.55 -16.28
C GLU A 108 0.67 6.48 -15.26
N VAL A 109 -0.08 6.91 -14.24
CA VAL A 109 -0.62 6.05 -13.19
C VAL A 109 -2.12 6.28 -13.12
N ILE A 110 -2.91 5.22 -13.15
CA ILE A 110 -4.36 5.33 -13.01
C ILE A 110 -4.75 5.20 -11.54
N VAL A 111 -5.60 6.10 -11.09
CA VAL A 111 -6.23 6.11 -9.77
C VAL A 111 -7.71 6.41 -9.90
N SER A 112 -8.52 6.05 -8.90
CA SER A 112 -9.93 6.47 -8.81
C SER A 112 -10.14 7.23 -7.51
N GLN A 113 -10.52 8.50 -7.61
CA GLN A 113 -10.76 9.35 -6.44
C GLN A 113 -12.23 9.26 -5.99
N PRO A 114 -12.46 9.32 -4.64
CA PRO A 114 -11.50 9.55 -3.55
C PRO A 114 -10.65 8.32 -3.25
N CYS A 115 -9.33 8.52 -3.04
CA CYS A 115 -8.39 7.45 -2.76
C CYS A 115 -7.36 7.87 -1.71
N PHE A 116 -6.51 6.94 -1.30
CA PHE A 116 -5.40 7.23 -0.39
C PHE A 116 -4.40 8.17 -1.07
N LEU A 117 -4.20 9.35 -0.47
CA LEU A 117 -3.42 10.45 -1.05
C LEU A 117 -2.00 10.10 -1.52
N PRO A 118 -1.24 9.20 -0.87
CA PRO A 118 0.07 8.77 -1.33
C PRO A 118 0.12 8.25 -2.75
N TYR A 119 -0.93 7.62 -3.28
CA TYR A 119 -0.91 7.15 -4.68
C TYR A 119 -0.64 8.29 -5.65
N THR A 120 -1.32 9.42 -5.47
CA THR A 120 -1.14 10.58 -6.35
C THR A 120 0.10 11.41 -5.99
N ALA A 121 0.43 11.52 -4.71
CA ALA A 121 1.57 12.30 -4.25
C ALA A 121 2.89 11.71 -4.74
N PHE A 122 3.12 10.41 -4.51
CA PHE A 122 4.35 9.76 -4.93
C PHE A 122 4.47 9.62 -6.45
N THR A 123 3.35 9.42 -7.16
CA THR A 123 3.32 9.50 -8.62
C THR A 123 3.89 10.84 -9.10
N ARG A 124 3.38 11.96 -8.56
CA ARG A 124 3.84 13.31 -8.95
C ARG A 124 5.29 13.56 -8.57
N TRP A 125 5.76 13.05 -7.43
CA TRP A 125 7.17 13.19 -7.02
C TRP A 125 8.16 12.49 -7.95
N MET A 126 7.68 11.54 -8.77
CA MET A 126 8.46 10.92 -9.83
C MET A 126 8.38 11.69 -11.17
N GLY A 127 7.58 12.77 -11.25
CA GLY A 127 7.31 13.48 -12.48
C GLY A 127 6.29 12.79 -13.39
N ALA A 128 5.65 11.74 -12.88
CA ALA A 128 4.60 11.01 -13.57
C ALA A 128 3.22 11.66 -13.35
N LYS A 129 2.25 11.29 -14.17
CA LYS A 129 0.90 11.84 -14.19
C LYS A 129 -0.09 10.88 -13.56
N ALA A 130 -0.83 11.36 -12.57
CA ALA A 130 -1.96 10.61 -12.02
C ALA A 130 -3.22 10.89 -12.87
N ILE A 131 -3.69 9.89 -13.57
CA ILE A 131 -4.92 9.93 -14.38
C ILE A 131 -6.06 9.46 -13.49
N ASN A 132 -7.04 10.33 -13.24
CA ASN A 132 -8.20 9.99 -12.43
C ASN A 132 -9.32 9.42 -13.31
N VAL A 133 -9.71 8.17 -13.03
CA VAL A 133 -10.96 7.58 -13.53
C VAL A 133 -12.00 7.68 -12.42
N PRO A 134 -13.08 8.45 -12.59
CA PRO A 134 -14.09 8.62 -11.53
C PRO A 134 -14.69 7.28 -11.10
N MET A 135 -14.95 7.16 -9.79
CA MET A 135 -15.77 6.08 -9.25
C MET A 135 -17.24 6.28 -9.69
N THR A 136 -18.04 5.23 -9.52
CA THR A 136 -19.50 5.31 -9.69
C THR A 136 -20.14 6.19 -8.61
N GLU A 137 -21.45 6.45 -8.72
CA GLU A 137 -22.21 7.20 -7.70
C GLU A 137 -22.20 6.50 -6.32
N ASP A 138 -22.10 5.16 -6.32
CA ASP A 138 -22.03 4.33 -5.12
C ASP A 138 -20.59 4.16 -4.60
N TYR A 139 -19.63 4.88 -5.16
CA TYR A 139 -18.19 4.79 -4.85
C TYR A 139 -17.55 3.44 -5.18
N ASP A 140 -18.08 2.68 -6.11
CA ASP A 140 -17.45 1.51 -6.68
C ASP A 140 -16.46 1.91 -7.78
N TYR A 141 -15.46 1.05 -8.00
CA TYR A 141 -14.50 1.26 -9.08
C TYR A 141 -15.16 1.06 -10.44
N ASN A 142 -15.02 2.02 -11.34
CA ASN A 142 -15.36 1.87 -12.76
C ASN A 142 -14.23 1.09 -13.47
N LEU A 143 -14.22 -0.23 -13.29
CA LEU A 143 -13.13 -1.09 -13.79
C LEU A 143 -13.01 -1.06 -15.32
N ASP A 144 -14.12 -1.00 -16.05
CA ASP A 144 -14.11 -0.87 -17.51
C ASP A 144 -13.53 0.49 -17.94
N GLY A 145 -13.94 1.58 -17.29
CA GLY A 145 -13.35 2.90 -17.55
C GLY A 145 -11.87 2.98 -17.22
N ILE A 146 -11.39 2.23 -16.22
CA ILE A 146 -9.96 2.10 -15.93
C ILE A 146 -9.26 1.40 -17.09
N LEU A 147 -9.79 0.28 -17.60
CA LEU A 147 -9.22 -0.44 -18.75
C LEU A 147 -9.19 0.45 -20.01
N GLU A 148 -10.23 1.22 -20.27
CA GLU A 148 -10.28 2.16 -21.39
C GLU A 148 -9.26 3.31 -21.29
N ALA A 149 -8.92 3.73 -20.08
CA ALA A 149 -7.94 4.80 -19.84
C ALA A 149 -6.48 4.32 -19.99
N ILE A 150 -6.22 3.01 -19.99
CA ILE A 150 -4.87 2.46 -20.14
C ILE A 150 -4.32 2.75 -21.53
N ASN A 151 -3.08 3.22 -21.59
CA ASN A 151 -2.35 3.44 -22.82
C ASN A 151 -0.87 3.04 -22.65
N TYR A 152 -0.03 3.25 -23.66
CA TYR A 152 1.39 2.83 -23.64
C TYR A 152 2.25 3.50 -22.57
N ARG A 153 1.82 4.64 -22.01
CA ARG A 153 2.50 5.33 -20.91
C ARG A 153 2.05 4.84 -19.54
N THR A 154 0.92 4.15 -19.47
CA THR A 154 0.40 3.62 -18.20
C THR A 154 1.34 2.55 -17.67
N LYS A 155 1.86 2.73 -16.44
CA LYS A 155 2.73 1.78 -15.76
C LYS A 155 2.04 1.10 -14.59
N LEU A 156 1.25 1.86 -13.84
CA LEU A 156 0.62 1.38 -12.62
C LEU A 156 -0.87 1.70 -12.62
N VAL A 157 -1.65 0.82 -12.04
CA VAL A 157 -3.02 1.07 -11.60
C VAL A 157 -3.09 0.84 -10.10
N PHE A 158 -3.52 1.83 -9.32
CA PHE A 158 -3.77 1.66 -7.88
C PHE A 158 -5.23 1.39 -7.61
N LEU A 159 -5.52 0.25 -7.00
CA LEU A 159 -6.83 -0.10 -6.46
C LEU A 159 -6.68 -0.47 -4.98
N ALA A 160 -7.61 -0.01 -4.14
CA ALA A 160 -7.69 -0.42 -2.74
C ALA A 160 -8.95 -1.27 -2.52
N SER A 161 -8.77 -2.44 -1.91
CA SER A 161 -9.90 -3.33 -1.62
C SER A 161 -9.68 -4.02 -0.27
N PRO A 162 -10.43 -3.63 0.78
CA PRO A 162 -11.40 -2.52 0.85
C PRO A 162 -10.79 -1.13 0.67
N ASN A 163 -11.55 -0.23 0.04
CA ASN A 163 -11.07 1.13 -0.28
C ASN A 163 -11.09 2.07 0.93
N ASN A 164 -10.17 2.99 0.95
CA ASN A 164 -10.15 4.15 1.84
C ASN A 164 -10.31 5.44 0.99
N PRO A 165 -11.42 6.22 1.14
CA PRO A 165 -12.28 6.28 2.32
C PRO A 165 -13.62 5.54 2.22
N SER A 166 -14.05 5.02 1.07
CA SER A 166 -15.44 4.57 0.86
C SER A 166 -15.80 3.29 1.65
N GLY A 167 -14.82 2.40 1.88
CA GLY A 167 -15.05 1.10 2.50
C GLY A 167 -15.50 0.01 1.52
N ASN A 168 -15.80 0.36 0.27
CA ASN A 168 -16.20 -0.59 -0.76
C ASN A 168 -15.03 -1.54 -1.09
N TYR A 169 -15.35 -2.76 -1.49
CA TYR A 169 -14.38 -3.75 -1.94
C TYR A 169 -14.70 -4.17 -3.39
N ILE A 170 -13.76 -4.85 -4.02
CA ILE A 170 -13.93 -5.40 -5.37
C ILE A 170 -14.21 -6.89 -5.24
N PRO A 171 -15.38 -7.40 -5.70
CA PRO A 171 -15.69 -8.82 -5.69
C PRO A 171 -14.66 -9.64 -6.48
N LEU A 172 -14.43 -10.89 -6.06
CA LEU A 172 -13.46 -11.79 -6.70
C LEU A 172 -13.65 -11.88 -8.22
N THR A 173 -14.88 -12.05 -8.67
CA THR A 173 -15.18 -12.19 -10.10
C THR A 173 -14.79 -10.94 -10.89
N ASP A 174 -15.08 -9.77 -10.35
CA ASP A 174 -14.80 -8.49 -11.01
C ASP A 174 -13.30 -8.19 -11.02
N LEU A 175 -12.62 -8.43 -9.89
CA LEU A 175 -11.18 -8.26 -9.81
C LEU A 175 -10.44 -9.22 -10.76
N ARG A 176 -10.88 -10.48 -10.86
CA ARG A 176 -10.31 -11.46 -11.79
C ARG A 176 -10.50 -11.04 -13.23
N ASN A 177 -11.72 -10.70 -13.61
CA ASN A 177 -12.05 -10.21 -14.96
C ASN A 177 -11.22 -8.98 -15.35
N PHE A 178 -11.00 -8.09 -14.39
CA PHE A 178 -10.16 -6.91 -14.58
C PHE A 178 -8.70 -7.28 -14.80
N ILE A 179 -8.11 -8.11 -13.90
CA ILE A 179 -6.70 -8.53 -13.99
C ILE A 179 -6.42 -9.31 -15.28
N ASP A 180 -7.35 -10.15 -15.72
CA ASP A 180 -7.19 -10.94 -16.94
C ASP A 180 -7.22 -10.09 -18.22
N LYS A 181 -7.76 -8.87 -18.15
CA LYS A 181 -7.79 -7.90 -19.26
C LYS A 181 -6.64 -6.89 -19.21
N LEU A 182 -5.87 -6.85 -18.11
CA LEU A 182 -4.74 -5.90 -18.00
C LEU A 182 -3.66 -6.23 -19.03
N PRO A 183 -3.13 -5.22 -19.75
CA PRO A 183 -1.97 -5.41 -20.61
C PRO A 183 -0.71 -5.80 -19.82
N ASP A 184 0.16 -6.62 -20.41
CA ASP A 184 1.38 -7.13 -19.76
C ASP A 184 2.36 -6.04 -19.28
N HIS A 185 2.27 -4.83 -19.85
CA HIS A 185 3.15 -3.71 -19.46
C HIS A 185 2.63 -2.92 -18.24
N VAL A 186 1.47 -3.27 -17.72
CA VAL A 186 0.82 -2.59 -16.57
C VAL A 186 0.90 -3.46 -15.33
N VAL A 187 1.27 -2.86 -14.20
CA VAL A 187 1.26 -3.51 -12.89
C VAL A 187 0.07 -3.00 -12.09
N LEU A 188 -0.76 -3.92 -11.60
CA LEU A 188 -1.78 -3.60 -10.60
C LEU A 188 -1.14 -3.54 -9.22
N VAL A 189 -1.30 -2.41 -8.54
CA VAL A 189 -1.00 -2.26 -7.12
C VAL A 189 -2.29 -2.37 -6.35
N LEU A 190 -2.50 -3.52 -5.70
CA LEU A 190 -3.68 -3.82 -4.90
C LEU A 190 -3.40 -3.52 -3.43
N ASP A 191 -3.93 -2.41 -2.94
CA ASP A 191 -3.82 -2.05 -1.52
C ASP A 191 -4.90 -2.76 -0.71
N GLU A 192 -4.49 -3.74 0.08
CA GLU A 192 -5.38 -4.56 0.91
C GLU A 192 -5.13 -4.37 2.42
N VAL A 193 -4.71 -3.17 2.81
CA VAL A 193 -4.43 -2.82 4.21
C VAL A 193 -5.63 -3.08 5.13
N TYR A 194 -6.83 -3.06 4.59
CA TYR A 194 -8.08 -3.32 5.31
C TYR A 194 -8.66 -4.74 5.10
N ARG A 195 -7.93 -5.65 4.45
CA ARG A 195 -8.42 -7.00 4.11
C ARG A 195 -9.01 -7.78 5.29
N HIS A 196 -8.43 -7.61 6.48
CA HIS A 196 -8.87 -8.34 7.69
C HIS A 196 -10.22 -7.86 8.23
N PHE A 197 -10.76 -6.77 7.71
CA PHE A 197 -12.08 -6.25 8.05
C PHE A 197 -13.14 -6.64 7.01
N ALA A 198 -12.76 -7.29 5.92
CA ALA A 198 -13.68 -7.77 4.91
C ALA A 198 -14.34 -9.08 5.38
N GLU A 199 -15.67 -9.09 5.47
CA GLU A 199 -16.47 -10.23 5.89
C GLU A 199 -17.30 -10.83 4.73
N ALA A 200 -17.25 -10.19 3.54
CA ALA A 200 -17.99 -10.66 2.37
C ALA A 200 -17.41 -11.98 1.83
N GLU A 201 -18.28 -12.93 1.51
CA GLU A 201 -17.89 -14.26 1.05
C GLU A 201 -17.18 -14.24 -0.32
N ASP A 202 -17.47 -13.23 -1.13
CA ASP A 202 -16.88 -13.03 -2.45
C ASP A 202 -15.70 -12.05 -2.46
N TYR A 203 -15.22 -11.63 -1.27
CA TYR A 203 -13.98 -10.88 -1.15
C TYR A 203 -12.78 -11.78 -1.46
N THR A 204 -11.76 -11.21 -2.09
CA THR A 204 -10.47 -11.88 -2.31
C THR A 204 -9.30 -10.97 -2.03
N SER A 205 -8.20 -11.57 -1.57
CA SER A 205 -6.88 -10.91 -1.50
C SER A 205 -6.13 -11.04 -2.83
N GLY A 206 -4.96 -10.41 -2.92
CA GLY A 206 -4.04 -10.53 -4.05
C GLY A 206 -3.35 -11.90 -4.18
N ILE A 207 -3.45 -12.77 -3.16
CA ILE A 207 -2.73 -14.05 -3.09
C ILE A 207 -2.92 -14.92 -4.34
N PRO A 208 -4.16 -15.22 -4.79
CA PRO A 208 -4.37 -16.10 -5.95
C PRO A 208 -3.66 -15.58 -7.21
N PHE A 209 -3.71 -14.28 -7.43
CA PHE A 209 -3.13 -13.65 -8.61
C PHE A 209 -1.60 -13.63 -8.58
N VAL A 210 -1.01 -13.46 -7.38
CA VAL A 210 0.45 -13.54 -7.19
C VAL A 210 0.94 -14.98 -7.42
N VAL A 211 0.22 -15.98 -6.93
CA VAL A 211 0.51 -17.41 -7.16
C VAL A 211 0.42 -17.77 -8.64
N GLU A 212 -0.55 -17.21 -9.35
CA GLU A 212 -0.72 -17.38 -10.80
C GLU A 212 0.32 -16.60 -11.64
N GLY A 213 1.17 -15.79 -11.00
CA GLY A 213 2.20 -15.01 -11.69
C GLY A 213 1.67 -13.77 -12.42
N LYS A 214 0.47 -13.28 -12.09
CA LYS A 214 -0.09 -12.05 -12.65
C LYS A 214 0.71 -10.82 -12.18
N ASN A 215 0.75 -9.77 -12.99
CA ASN A 215 1.43 -8.51 -12.66
C ASN A 215 0.70 -7.75 -11.54
N VAL A 216 0.67 -8.33 -10.34
CA VAL A 216 0.02 -7.78 -9.15
C VAL A 216 1.04 -7.62 -8.03
N ILE A 217 1.07 -6.44 -7.42
CA ILE A 217 1.77 -6.16 -6.16
C ILE A 217 0.69 -5.87 -5.11
N ALA A 218 0.53 -6.75 -4.13
CA ALA A 218 -0.43 -6.55 -3.05
C ALA A 218 0.27 -5.90 -1.84
N ILE A 219 -0.29 -4.79 -1.34
CA ILE A 219 0.25 -4.01 -0.22
C ILE A 219 -0.54 -4.31 1.05
N ASN A 220 0.17 -4.45 2.17
CA ASN A 220 -0.44 -4.52 3.48
C ASN A 220 0.38 -3.78 4.55
N SER A 221 -0.17 -3.65 5.77
CA SER A 221 0.47 -2.91 6.84
C SER A 221 0.07 -3.47 8.21
N PHE A 222 0.99 -3.41 9.15
CA PHE A 222 0.71 -3.72 10.55
C PHE A 222 0.01 -2.57 11.29
N SER A 223 -0.22 -1.45 10.63
CA SER A 223 -0.79 -0.23 11.24
C SER A 223 -2.25 -0.38 11.65
N LYS A 224 -3.06 -1.19 10.95
CA LYS A 224 -4.52 -1.24 11.10
C LYS A 224 -4.95 -2.40 11.99
N THR A 225 -5.10 -3.60 11.46
CA THR A 225 -5.58 -4.78 12.21
C THR A 225 -4.71 -5.09 13.43
N TYR A 226 -3.41 -4.99 13.28
CA TYR A 226 -2.47 -5.31 14.37
C TYR A 226 -2.29 -4.17 15.38
N GLY A 227 -2.83 -2.96 15.13
CA GLY A 227 -2.74 -1.81 16.03
C GLY A 227 -1.33 -1.21 16.15
N LEU A 228 -0.44 -1.45 15.19
CA LEU A 228 0.99 -1.09 15.25
C LEU A 228 1.35 0.15 14.43
N ALA A 229 0.42 1.09 14.28
CA ALA A 229 0.64 2.31 13.48
C ALA A 229 1.90 3.08 13.88
N GLY A 230 2.26 3.06 15.16
CA GLY A 230 3.46 3.74 15.69
C GLY A 230 4.78 3.07 15.35
N LEU A 231 4.79 1.76 15.05
CA LEU A 231 6.01 1.02 14.71
C LEU A 231 6.44 1.19 13.26
N ARG A 232 5.58 1.72 12.42
CA ARG A 232 5.88 1.98 11.01
C ARG A 232 6.34 0.73 10.25
N VAL A 233 5.58 -0.35 10.28
CA VAL A 233 5.88 -1.59 9.56
C VAL A 233 4.80 -1.86 8.52
N GLY A 234 5.24 -2.11 7.29
CA GLY A 234 4.41 -2.52 6.17
C GLY A 234 5.11 -3.57 5.33
N TYR A 235 4.37 -4.20 4.46
CA TYR A 235 4.90 -5.17 3.52
C TYR A 235 4.08 -5.18 2.23
N CYS A 236 4.68 -5.69 1.18
CA CYS A 236 3.95 -6.13 0.01
C CYS A 236 4.39 -7.55 -0.36
N TYR A 237 3.60 -8.17 -1.22
CA TYR A 237 3.95 -9.44 -1.84
C TYR A 237 3.57 -9.41 -3.32
N ALA A 238 4.39 -10.07 -4.12
CA ALA A 238 4.26 -10.07 -5.57
C ALA A 238 4.88 -11.35 -6.17
N PRO A 239 4.66 -11.65 -7.45
CA PRO A 239 5.42 -12.67 -8.16
C PRO A 239 6.93 -12.42 -8.05
N LEU A 240 7.73 -13.48 -8.11
CA LEU A 240 9.18 -13.42 -7.88
C LEU A 240 9.90 -12.42 -8.78
N GLU A 241 9.46 -12.28 -10.02
CA GLU A 241 10.06 -11.33 -10.96
C GLU A 241 9.91 -9.88 -10.47
N LEU A 242 8.70 -9.48 -10.07
CA LEU A 242 8.42 -8.14 -9.55
C LEU A 242 9.12 -7.91 -8.20
N SER A 243 9.08 -8.90 -7.29
CA SER A 243 9.75 -8.80 -5.99
C SER A 243 11.25 -8.65 -6.14
N ASN A 244 11.89 -9.43 -7.01
CA ASN A 244 13.31 -9.34 -7.28
C ASN A 244 13.71 -8.01 -7.93
N TYR A 245 12.83 -7.46 -8.78
CA TYR A 245 13.04 -6.14 -9.37
C TYR A 245 12.98 -5.04 -8.30
N MET A 246 11.96 -5.06 -7.45
CA MET A 246 11.79 -4.07 -6.38
C MET A 246 12.91 -4.14 -5.33
N ARG A 247 13.44 -5.31 -5.01
CA ARG A 247 14.56 -5.45 -4.05
C ARG A 247 15.83 -4.71 -4.45
N LYS A 248 15.98 -4.30 -5.70
CA LYS A 248 17.14 -3.53 -6.14
C LYS A 248 17.14 -2.09 -5.63
N ILE A 249 16.02 -1.63 -5.06
CA ILE A 249 15.86 -0.28 -4.50
C ILE A 249 15.57 -0.27 -3.00
N CYS A 250 15.56 -1.43 -2.35
CA CYS A 250 15.43 -1.58 -0.89
C CYS A 250 16.73 -1.21 -0.16
#